data_c66cb9acc3b27e3c59e0751bffe202f0
#
_entry.id   c66cb9acc3b27e3c59e0751bffe202f0
#
_cell.length_a   1.000
_cell.length_b   1.000
_cell.length_c   1.000
_cell.angle_alpha   90.00
_cell.angle_beta   90.00
_cell.angle_gamma   90.00
#
_symmetry.space_group_name_H-M   'P 1'
#
loop_
_entity.id
_entity.type
_entity.pdbx_description
1 polymer ?
#
loop_
_entity_poly.entity_id
_entity_poly.type
_entity_poly.pdbx_seq_one_letter_code
_entity_poly.pdbx_strand_id
1 'polypeptide(L)'
;MTTTFVPYRNPETGLPHHVQPEITKIPAPESLLFVGNSLFFFNNGVHRFVRKLLAGADPKVACRTNLIAIGGASLYWHDLESYFRPDAIASYAIKNDGTNRLVWCEPQKKLWDAVILCDSTQGPIHPDLRDRFIETAARDAAIARSHGTEPIFMITWAYADRPEMTEQIADAVLTVANANHAMAVPAGLAFAEAEKFAPTIPLTIEDKRHPTPEGSYLLAAVILESVFGVNVRRVSEDCDLTPETAMILREIAHKTAVRFFDRPLQSPSRKGSSGTKA
;
A
#
# COMPACT_ATOMS: atom_id res chain seq x y z
N MET A 1 -22.75 -20.30 -18.56
CA MET A 1 -23.47 -19.01 -18.61
C MET A 1 -22.43 -17.94 -18.37
N THR A 2 -22.07 -17.21 -19.40
CA THR A 2 -21.15 -16.06 -19.31
C THR A 2 -21.93 -14.93 -18.64
N THR A 3 -21.70 -14.72 -17.36
CA THR A 3 -22.23 -13.56 -16.66
C THR A 3 -21.54 -12.34 -17.26
N THR A 4 -22.25 -11.56 -18.04
CA THR A 4 -21.76 -10.28 -18.55
C THR A 4 -21.63 -9.35 -17.35
N PHE A 5 -20.40 -9.07 -16.97
CA PHE A 5 -20.08 -8.18 -15.89
C PHE A 5 -20.42 -6.74 -16.31
N VAL A 6 -21.35 -6.09 -15.63
CA VAL A 6 -21.69 -4.68 -15.84
C VAL A 6 -21.00 -3.87 -14.77
N PRO A 7 -20.03 -3.03 -15.12
CA PRO A 7 -19.30 -2.24 -14.12
C PRO A 7 -20.22 -1.22 -13.44
N TYR A 8 -20.29 -1.30 -12.11
CA TYR A 8 -20.87 -0.23 -11.30
C TYR A 8 -19.88 0.95 -11.25
N ARG A 9 -20.30 2.11 -11.68
CA ARG A 9 -19.54 3.34 -11.49
C ARG A 9 -20.08 4.04 -10.25
N ASN A 10 -19.24 4.23 -9.25
CA ASN A 10 -19.58 5.13 -8.17
C ASN A 10 -19.87 6.52 -8.78
N PRO A 11 -21.09 7.06 -8.64
CA PRO A 11 -21.50 8.30 -9.27
C PRO A 11 -20.66 9.53 -8.84
N GLU A 12 -20.02 9.47 -7.65
CA GLU A 12 -19.22 10.58 -7.13
C GLU A 12 -17.75 10.50 -7.59
N THR A 13 -17.22 9.32 -7.84
CA THR A 13 -15.81 9.12 -8.16
C THR A 13 -15.56 8.81 -9.63
N GLY A 14 -16.58 8.32 -10.34
CA GLY A 14 -16.44 7.82 -11.70
C GLY A 14 -15.56 6.57 -11.81
N LEU A 15 -15.06 6.04 -10.67
CA LEU A 15 -14.27 4.84 -10.60
C LEU A 15 -15.20 3.64 -10.48
N PRO A 16 -15.04 2.67 -11.36
CA PRO A 16 -15.85 1.49 -11.33
C PRO A 16 -15.31 0.49 -10.33
N HIS A 17 -15.97 0.31 -9.22
CA HIS A 17 -15.84 -0.86 -8.38
C HIS A 17 -17.20 -1.25 -7.81
N HIS A 18 -17.44 -2.55 -7.71
CA HIS A 18 -18.71 -3.12 -7.23
C HIS A 18 -18.67 -3.39 -5.74
N VAL A 19 -17.51 -3.77 -5.25
CA VAL A 19 -17.30 -4.23 -3.89
C VAL A 19 -16.82 -3.05 -3.06
N GLN A 20 -17.44 -2.82 -1.90
CA GLN A 20 -17.03 -1.81 -0.94
C GLN A 20 -16.14 -2.43 0.13
N PRO A 21 -15.14 -1.70 0.67
CA PRO A 21 -14.32 -2.22 1.76
C PRO A 21 -15.15 -2.32 3.06
N GLU A 22 -15.14 -3.47 3.70
CA GLU A 22 -15.76 -3.67 5.01
C GLU A 22 -14.86 -3.14 6.14
N ILE A 23 -13.54 -3.32 6.00
CA ILE A 23 -12.57 -2.81 6.96
C ILE A 23 -11.99 -1.49 6.46
N THR A 24 -12.42 -0.39 7.07
CA THR A 24 -12.03 0.97 6.67
C THR A 24 -10.95 1.59 7.56
N LYS A 25 -10.60 0.93 8.68
CA LYS A 25 -9.59 1.42 9.62
C LYS A 25 -8.99 0.27 10.42
N ILE A 26 -7.68 0.37 10.65
CA ILE A 26 -6.94 -0.48 11.60
C ILE A 26 -6.16 0.41 12.57
N PRO A 27 -5.68 -0.10 13.71
CA PRO A 27 -4.70 0.61 14.53
C PRO A 27 -3.45 0.92 13.71
N ALA A 28 -2.94 2.15 13.80
CA ALA A 28 -1.70 2.52 13.10
C ALA A 28 -0.54 1.63 13.58
N PRO A 29 0.16 0.92 12.66
CA PRO A 29 1.21 -0.02 13.06
C PRO A 29 2.51 0.71 13.45
N GLU A 30 3.19 0.23 14.50
CA GLU A 30 4.55 0.60 14.82
C GLU A 30 5.60 -0.26 14.09
N SER A 31 5.14 -1.40 13.54
CA SER A 31 5.94 -2.30 12.72
C SER A 31 5.13 -2.84 11.55
N LEU A 32 5.63 -2.66 10.33
CA LEU A 32 4.94 -2.99 9.08
C LEU A 32 5.84 -3.83 8.18
N LEU A 33 5.37 -5.03 7.84
CA LEU A 33 6.01 -5.90 6.88
C LEU A 33 5.34 -5.74 5.50
N PHE A 34 6.14 -5.66 4.45
CA PHE A 34 5.71 -5.73 3.06
C PHE A 34 6.12 -7.08 2.50
N VAL A 35 5.17 -7.84 1.98
CA VAL A 35 5.41 -9.13 1.32
C VAL A 35 4.84 -9.08 -0.09
N GLY A 36 5.69 -9.33 -1.09
CA GLY A 36 5.25 -9.26 -2.48
C GLY A 36 6.38 -9.44 -3.49
N ASN A 37 6.41 -8.62 -4.48
CA ASN A 37 7.26 -8.78 -5.66
C ASN A 37 7.91 -7.46 -6.11
N SER A 38 8.28 -7.39 -7.39
CA SER A 38 8.94 -6.22 -7.96
C SER A 38 8.11 -4.93 -7.86
N LEU A 39 6.79 -4.99 -7.75
CA LEU A 39 5.94 -3.80 -7.56
C LEU A 39 6.27 -3.07 -6.25
N PHE A 40 6.70 -3.81 -5.22
CA PHE A 40 7.21 -3.22 -3.97
C PHE A 40 8.70 -2.92 -3.97
N PHE A 41 9.49 -3.64 -4.77
CA PHE A 41 10.94 -3.57 -4.73
C PHE A 41 11.53 -2.41 -5.54
N PHE A 42 10.90 -2.01 -6.66
CA PHE A 42 11.41 -0.95 -7.53
C PHE A 42 11.74 0.33 -6.76
N ASN A 43 12.67 1.12 -7.28
CA ASN A 43 13.13 2.40 -6.73
C ASN A 43 13.63 2.28 -5.28
N ASN A 44 14.37 1.21 -4.98
CA ASN A 44 14.90 0.89 -3.65
C ASN A 44 13.82 0.52 -2.61
N GLY A 45 12.63 0.15 -3.06
CA GLY A 45 11.56 -0.41 -2.25
C GLY A 45 10.61 0.60 -1.62
N VAL A 46 9.31 0.36 -1.79
CA VAL A 46 8.23 1.21 -1.28
C VAL A 46 8.31 1.47 0.23
N HIS A 47 8.79 0.49 1.01
CA HIS A 47 8.97 0.61 2.46
C HIS A 47 9.86 1.79 2.87
N ARG A 48 10.82 2.19 2.02
CA ARG A 48 11.68 3.36 2.24
C ARG A 48 10.92 4.66 1.99
N PHE A 49 10.12 4.72 0.92
CA PHE A 49 9.24 5.86 0.67
C PHE A 49 8.26 6.06 1.82
N VAL A 50 7.60 4.99 2.27
CA VAL A 50 6.68 5.03 3.42
C VAL A 50 7.39 5.59 4.66
N ARG A 51 8.59 5.11 4.98
CA ARG A 51 9.37 5.60 6.13
C ARG A 51 9.77 7.08 6.01
N LYS A 52 10.19 7.53 4.81
CA LYS A 52 10.51 8.94 4.55
C LYS A 52 9.26 9.81 4.74
N LEU A 53 8.14 9.43 4.14
CA LEU A 53 6.89 10.17 4.27
C LEU A 53 6.38 10.23 5.71
N LEU A 54 6.47 9.13 6.49
CA LEU A 54 6.12 9.12 7.91
C LEU A 54 7.01 10.07 8.72
N ALA A 55 8.30 10.17 8.40
CA ALA A 55 9.22 11.11 9.03
C ALA A 55 8.92 12.57 8.66
N GLY A 56 8.34 12.81 7.50
CA GLY A 56 7.87 14.14 7.03
C GLY A 56 6.45 14.49 7.46
N ALA A 57 5.73 13.59 8.13
CA ALA A 57 4.39 13.84 8.63
C ALA A 57 4.38 14.79 9.83
N ASP A 58 3.24 15.45 10.05
CA ASP A 58 3.03 16.31 11.22
C ASP A 58 1.71 15.92 11.93
N PRO A 59 1.77 15.34 13.13
CA PRO A 59 3.00 14.91 13.86
C PRO A 59 3.75 13.77 13.17
N LYS A 60 5.06 13.67 13.42
CA LYS A 60 5.89 12.56 12.92
C LYS A 60 5.39 11.22 13.45
N VAL A 61 5.39 10.22 12.58
CA VAL A 61 5.00 8.85 12.91
C VAL A 61 6.22 7.94 12.80
N ALA A 62 6.53 7.21 13.85
CA ALA A 62 7.58 6.21 13.84
C ALA A 62 6.98 4.85 13.48
N CYS A 63 7.57 4.19 12.48
CA CYS A 63 7.21 2.82 12.12
C CYS A 63 8.44 2.09 11.59
N ARG A 64 8.69 0.91 12.13
CA ARG A 64 9.69 -0.01 11.59
C ARG A 64 9.12 -0.69 10.34
N THR A 65 9.78 -0.54 9.21
CA THR A 65 9.32 -1.13 7.95
C THR A 65 10.35 -2.10 7.38
N ASN A 66 9.90 -3.26 6.92
CA ASN A 66 10.72 -4.24 6.22
C ASN A 66 10.01 -4.73 4.95
N LEU A 67 10.81 -5.16 3.97
CA LEU A 67 10.32 -5.67 2.69
C LEU A 67 10.91 -7.05 2.42
N ILE A 68 10.04 -7.99 2.10
CA ILE A 68 10.36 -9.30 1.54
C ILE A 68 9.74 -9.35 0.15
N ALA A 69 10.59 -9.38 -0.87
CA ALA A 69 10.14 -9.38 -2.26
C ALA A 69 10.88 -10.45 -3.06
N ILE A 70 10.11 -11.19 -3.84
CA ILE A 70 10.61 -12.14 -4.84
C ILE A 70 10.21 -11.62 -6.21
N GLY A 71 11.18 -11.37 -7.11
CA GLY A 71 10.90 -10.83 -8.44
C GLY A 71 9.90 -11.70 -9.21
N GLY A 72 8.83 -11.09 -9.73
CA GLY A 72 7.78 -11.80 -10.50
C GLY A 72 6.87 -12.71 -9.69
N ALA A 73 6.98 -12.75 -8.37
CA ALA A 73 6.21 -13.68 -7.56
C ALA A 73 4.72 -13.31 -7.47
N SER A 74 3.90 -14.35 -7.44
CA SER A 74 2.57 -14.32 -6.80
C SER A 74 2.71 -14.67 -5.32
N LEU A 75 1.70 -14.33 -4.51
CA LEU A 75 1.72 -14.58 -3.06
C LEU A 75 2.00 -16.04 -2.70
N TYR A 76 1.50 -16.99 -3.47
CA TYR A 76 1.67 -18.42 -3.19
C TYR A 76 3.12 -18.91 -3.24
N TRP A 77 4.06 -18.10 -3.76
CA TRP A 77 5.50 -18.41 -3.77
C TRP A 77 6.19 -18.07 -2.44
N HIS A 78 5.51 -17.29 -1.59
CA HIS A 78 6.01 -16.93 -0.28
C HIS A 78 5.66 -17.99 0.77
N ASP A 79 6.63 -18.35 1.60
CA ASP A 79 6.43 -19.07 2.84
C ASP A 79 6.22 -18.07 3.97
N LEU A 80 4.99 -17.56 4.10
CA LEU A 80 4.67 -16.49 5.04
C LEU A 80 4.96 -16.90 6.49
N GLU A 81 4.69 -18.15 6.86
CA GLU A 81 4.97 -18.69 8.20
C GLU A 81 6.44 -18.50 8.59
N SER A 82 7.36 -18.69 7.63
CA SER A 82 8.79 -18.54 7.90
C SER A 82 9.19 -17.11 8.29
N TYR A 83 8.41 -16.10 7.90
CA TYR A 83 8.70 -14.68 8.17
C TYR A 83 8.28 -14.24 9.57
N PHE A 84 7.48 -15.04 10.25
CA PHE A 84 7.00 -14.78 11.60
C PHE A 84 7.71 -15.61 12.70
N ARG A 85 8.65 -16.48 12.32
CA ARG A 85 9.41 -17.26 13.29
C ARG A 85 10.24 -16.35 14.21
N PRO A 86 10.40 -16.71 15.48
CA PRO A 86 11.49 -16.19 16.29
C PRO A 86 12.81 -16.35 15.49
N ASP A 87 13.73 -15.48 15.56
CA ASP A 87 14.99 -15.50 14.81
C ASP A 87 14.86 -15.35 13.28
N ALA A 88 13.67 -15.00 12.79
CA ALA A 88 13.42 -14.71 11.39
C ALA A 88 13.96 -13.33 10.97
N ILE A 89 13.55 -12.87 9.79
CA ILE A 89 13.93 -11.58 9.23
C ILE A 89 13.64 -10.45 10.22
N ALA A 90 14.62 -9.57 10.44
CA ALA A 90 14.59 -8.43 11.36
C ALA A 90 14.54 -8.79 12.86
N SER A 91 14.86 -10.03 13.24
CA SER A 91 15.02 -10.44 14.64
C SER A 91 16.29 -9.89 15.28
N TYR A 92 17.25 -9.41 14.51
CA TYR A 92 18.46 -8.78 15.02
C TYR A 92 18.93 -7.59 14.16
N ALA A 93 19.77 -6.79 14.74
CA ALA A 93 20.50 -5.74 14.05
C ALA A 93 22.01 -5.79 14.40
N ILE A 94 22.84 -5.40 13.46
CA ILE A 94 24.27 -5.19 13.73
C ILE A 94 24.46 -3.71 14.06
N LYS A 95 25.11 -3.41 15.19
CA LYS A 95 25.39 -2.03 15.56
C LYS A 95 26.38 -1.38 14.61
N ASN A 96 26.02 -0.22 14.11
CA ASN A 96 26.88 0.59 13.25
C ASN A 96 27.71 1.60 14.07
N ASP A 97 28.30 1.13 15.18
CA ASP A 97 29.14 1.90 16.10
C ASP A 97 30.63 1.49 16.01
N GLY A 98 31.01 0.73 14.99
CA GLY A 98 32.34 0.18 14.79
C GLY A 98 32.61 -1.12 15.56
N THR A 99 31.72 -1.54 16.46
CA THR A 99 31.91 -2.78 17.24
C THR A 99 31.42 -4.04 16.52
N ASN A 100 30.62 -3.90 15.46
CA ASN A 100 29.92 -5.00 14.77
C ASN A 100 29.12 -5.89 15.73
N ARG A 101 28.71 -5.39 16.88
CA ARG A 101 27.97 -6.15 17.88
C ARG A 101 26.56 -6.47 17.36
N LEU A 102 26.22 -7.73 17.39
CA LEU A 102 24.88 -8.20 17.12
C LEU A 102 23.97 -7.87 18.31
N VAL A 103 22.82 -7.27 18.04
CA VAL A 103 21.78 -6.95 19.00
C VAL A 103 20.52 -7.67 18.57
N TRP A 104 20.13 -8.67 19.34
CA TRP A 104 18.86 -9.35 19.12
C TRP A 104 17.72 -8.44 19.53
N CYS A 105 16.67 -8.41 18.71
CA CYS A 105 15.40 -7.89 19.18
C CYS A 105 14.92 -8.82 20.31
N GLU A 106 14.51 -8.25 21.42
CA GLU A 106 13.92 -9.04 22.50
C GLU A 106 12.86 -9.98 21.93
N PRO A 107 12.71 -11.21 22.44
CA PRO A 107 11.75 -12.15 21.93
C PRO A 107 10.35 -11.56 22.04
N GLN A 108 9.95 -10.90 20.98
CA GLN A 108 8.65 -10.27 20.91
C GLN A 108 7.62 -11.36 20.63
N LYS A 109 6.53 -11.33 21.38
CA LYS A 109 5.36 -12.17 21.08
C LYS A 109 4.80 -11.91 19.68
N LYS A 110 5.14 -10.72 19.11
CA LYS A 110 4.69 -10.23 17.82
C LYS A 110 5.82 -9.46 17.14
N LEU A 111 6.28 -9.91 15.98
CA LEU A 111 7.32 -9.24 15.19
C LEU A 111 6.75 -8.05 14.42
N TRP A 112 5.51 -8.14 13.96
CA TRP A 112 4.86 -7.19 13.08
C TRP A 112 3.45 -6.85 13.58
N ASP A 113 3.08 -5.56 13.55
CA ASP A 113 1.71 -5.15 13.84
C ASP A 113 0.80 -5.38 12.65
N ALA A 114 1.32 -5.15 11.44
CA ALA A 114 0.60 -5.40 10.22
C ALA A 114 1.52 -5.94 9.11
N VAL A 115 0.93 -6.62 8.14
CA VAL A 115 1.59 -7.07 6.91
C VAL A 115 0.78 -6.66 5.70
N ILE A 116 1.42 -6.02 4.72
CA ILE A 116 0.80 -5.74 3.42
C ILE A 116 1.20 -6.85 2.45
N LEU A 117 0.20 -7.56 1.95
CA LEU A 117 0.32 -8.69 1.04
C LEU A 117 -0.01 -8.22 -0.39
N CYS A 118 0.94 -8.39 -1.31
CA CYS A 118 0.84 -7.95 -2.69
C CYS A 118 1.04 -9.13 -3.63
N ASP A 119 -0.01 -9.55 -4.33
CA ASP A 119 0.11 -10.53 -5.41
C ASP A 119 0.65 -9.85 -6.68
N SER A 120 0.94 -10.66 -7.70
CA SER A 120 1.15 -10.16 -9.05
C SER A 120 -0.13 -9.50 -9.58
N THR A 121 0.01 -8.55 -10.50
CA THR A 121 -1.14 -7.86 -11.10
C THR A 121 -2.16 -8.83 -11.72
N GLN A 122 -1.69 -9.94 -12.28
CA GLN A 122 -2.54 -10.96 -12.91
C GLN A 122 -3.15 -11.96 -11.92
N GLY A 123 -2.50 -12.19 -10.78
CA GLY A 123 -2.92 -13.23 -9.83
C GLY A 123 -4.41 -13.21 -9.48
N PRO A 124 -4.97 -12.03 -9.08
CA PRO A 124 -6.37 -11.94 -8.69
C PRO A 124 -7.38 -12.16 -9.83
N ILE A 125 -6.99 -11.93 -11.11
CA ILE A 125 -7.94 -11.85 -12.23
C ILE A 125 -7.72 -12.89 -13.32
N HIS A 126 -6.52 -13.52 -13.39
CA HIS A 126 -6.22 -14.52 -14.40
C HIS A 126 -6.98 -15.81 -14.11
N PRO A 127 -7.67 -16.42 -15.10
CA PRO A 127 -8.47 -17.64 -14.89
C PRO A 127 -7.72 -18.78 -14.20
N ASP A 128 -6.44 -18.97 -14.55
CA ASP A 128 -5.61 -20.06 -14.01
C ASP A 128 -4.94 -19.74 -12.67
N LEU A 129 -4.99 -18.49 -12.19
CA LEU A 129 -4.31 -18.03 -10.98
C LEU A 129 -5.27 -17.61 -9.87
N ARG A 130 -6.47 -17.17 -10.23
CA ARG A 130 -7.44 -16.56 -9.30
C ARG A 130 -7.79 -17.47 -8.12
N ASP A 131 -8.06 -18.74 -8.37
CA ASP A 131 -8.43 -19.65 -7.29
C ASP A 131 -7.26 -19.86 -6.34
N ARG A 132 -6.04 -19.96 -6.86
CA ARG A 132 -4.81 -20.02 -6.06
C ARG A 132 -4.57 -18.74 -5.26
N PHE A 133 -4.86 -17.57 -5.83
CA PHE A 133 -4.81 -16.30 -5.10
C PHE A 133 -5.80 -16.31 -3.93
N ILE A 134 -7.05 -16.73 -4.13
CA ILE A 134 -8.08 -16.80 -3.09
C ILE A 134 -7.63 -17.71 -1.94
N GLU A 135 -7.18 -18.91 -2.25
CA GLU A 135 -6.71 -19.89 -1.27
C GLU A 135 -5.49 -19.38 -0.49
N THR A 136 -4.52 -18.80 -1.21
CA THR A 136 -3.30 -18.27 -0.60
C THR A 136 -3.61 -17.09 0.30
N ALA A 137 -4.43 -16.16 -0.14
CA ALA A 137 -4.81 -15.00 0.65
C ALA A 137 -5.51 -15.38 1.95
N ALA A 138 -6.40 -16.36 1.92
CA ALA A 138 -7.06 -16.88 3.12
C ALA A 138 -6.05 -17.54 4.08
N ARG A 139 -5.15 -18.38 3.56
CA ARG A 139 -4.08 -19.00 4.33
C ARG A 139 -3.19 -17.94 4.99
N ASP A 140 -2.74 -16.97 4.22
CA ASP A 140 -1.78 -15.96 4.66
C ASP A 140 -2.40 -14.98 5.67
N ALA A 141 -3.67 -14.64 5.50
CA ALA A 141 -4.42 -13.88 6.50
C ALA A 141 -4.55 -14.63 7.83
N ALA A 142 -4.81 -15.93 7.78
CA ALA A 142 -4.89 -16.77 8.97
C ALA A 142 -3.52 -16.90 9.67
N ILE A 143 -2.44 -17.09 8.90
CA ILE A 143 -1.06 -17.13 9.43
C ILE A 143 -0.74 -15.80 10.11
N ALA A 144 -0.94 -14.65 9.44
CA ALA A 144 -0.66 -13.35 10.03
C ALA A 144 -1.37 -13.17 11.38
N ARG A 145 -2.66 -13.48 11.45
CA ARG A 145 -3.45 -13.36 12.68
C ARG A 145 -3.04 -14.32 13.79
N SER A 146 -2.60 -15.54 13.46
CA SER A 146 -2.07 -16.47 14.46
C SER A 146 -0.85 -15.92 15.19
N HIS A 147 -0.12 -15.01 14.54
CA HIS A 147 1.00 -14.26 15.12
C HIS A 147 0.61 -12.87 15.65
N GLY A 148 -0.67 -12.55 15.72
CA GLY A 148 -1.18 -11.26 16.21
C GLY A 148 -0.93 -10.09 15.24
N THR A 149 -0.67 -10.37 13.97
CA THR A 149 -0.39 -9.39 12.91
C THR A 149 -1.64 -9.16 12.06
N GLU A 150 -1.97 -7.91 11.77
CA GLU A 150 -3.11 -7.56 10.93
C GLU A 150 -2.75 -7.70 9.43
N PRO A 151 -3.45 -8.56 8.66
CA PRO A 151 -3.26 -8.66 7.23
C PRO A 151 -3.92 -7.49 6.49
N ILE A 152 -3.23 -6.98 5.49
CA ILE A 152 -3.70 -5.93 4.58
C ILE A 152 -3.43 -6.40 3.15
N PHE A 153 -4.38 -6.26 2.25
CA PHE A 153 -4.19 -6.62 0.84
C PHE A 153 -3.94 -5.37 -0.01
N MET A 154 -3.03 -5.50 -0.97
CA MET A 154 -2.74 -4.43 -1.93
C MET A 154 -3.59 -4.60 -3.18
N ILE A 155 -4.39 -3.59 -3.52
CA ILE A 155 -4.98 -3.45 -4.85
C ILE A 155 -3.89 -2.88 -5.75
N THR A 156 -3.28 -3.72 -6.59
CA THR A 156 -2.25 -3.30 -7.54
C THR A 156 -2.87 -2.50 -8.69
N TRP A 157 -2.06 -1.78 -9.43
CA TRP A 157 -2.50 -1.03 -10.60
C TRP A 157 -2.56 -1.91 -11.86
N ALA A 158 -3.44 -1.53 -12.77
CA ALA A 158 -3.51 -2.11 -14.10
C ALA A 158 -2.22 -1.85 -14.90
N TYR A 159 -1.95 -2.65 -15.92
CA TYR A 159 -0.92 -2.28 -16.89
C TYR A 159 -1.36 -1.00 -17.62
N ALA A 160 -0.45 -0.07 -17.86
CA ALA A 160 -0.78 1.24 -18.45
C ALA A 160 -1.42 1.13 -19.85
N ASP A 161 -1.20 0.01 -20.56
CA ASP A 161 -1.84 -0.31 -21.84
C ASP A 161 -3.11 -1.18 -21.71
N ARG A 162 -3.54 -1.46 -20.46
CA ARG A 162 -4.70 -2.32 -20.17
C ARG A 162 -5.52 -1.75 -19.00
N PRO A 163 -6.00 -0.50 -19.11
CA PRO A 163 -6.69 0.20 -18.00
C PRO A 163 -7.99 -0.51 -17.56
N GLU A 164 -8.60 -1.33 -18.41
CA GLU A 164 -9.78 -2.14 -18.06
C GLU A 164 -9.53 -3.15 -16.92
N MET A 165 -8.28 -3.48 -16.64
CA MET A 165 -7.93 -4.36 -15.52
C MET A 165 -8.18 -3.72 -14.14
N THR A 166 -8.22 -2.39 -14.06
CA THR A 166 -8.34 -1.66 -12.78
C THR A 166 -9.53 -2.12 -11.96
N GLU A 167 -10.71 -2.18 -12.58
CA GLU A 167 -11.94 -2.61 -11.92
C GLU A 167 -11.88 -4.08 -11.50
N GLN A 168 -11.40 -4.92 -12.40
CA GLN A 168 -11.31 -6.37 -12.17
C GLN A 168 -10.39 -6.68 -10.99
N ILE A 169 -9.23 -6.02 -10.93
CA ILE A 169 -8.27 -6.18 -9.83
C ILE A 169 -8.87 -5.67 -8.52
N ALA A 170 -9.47 -4.49 -8.54
CA ALA A 170 -10.07 -3.90 -7.35
C ALA A 170 -11.17 -4.80 -6.76
N ASP A 171 -12.10 -5.25 -7.58
CA ASP A 171 -13.18 -6.13 -7.14
C ASP A 171 -12.68 -7.49 -6.63
N ALA A 172 -11.72 -8.09 -7.34
CA ALA A 172 -11.16 -9.38 -6.93
C ALA A 172 -10.43 -9.29 -5.59
N VAL A 173 -9.58 -8.28 -5.41
CA VAL A 173 -8.83 -8.09 -4.17
C VAL A 173 -9.75 -7.69 -3.02
N LEU A 174 -10.73 -6.81 -3.25
CA LEU A 174 -11.71 -6.42 -2.22
C LEU A 174 -12.59 -7.58 -1.78
N THR A 175 -13.05 -8.41 -2.72
CA THR A 175 -13.81 -9.62 -2.39
C THR A 175 -13.02 -10.52 -1.44
N VAL A 176 -11.75 -10.73 -1.73
CA VAL A 176 -10.87 -11.54 -0.89
C VAL A 176 -10.54 -10.85 0.44
N ALA A 177 -10.30 -9.54 0.43
CA ALA A 177 -10.05 -8.78 1.65
C ALA A 177 -11.27 -8.85 2.60
N ASN A 178 -12.48 -8.60 2.10
CA ASN A 178 -13.71 -8.69 2.89
C ASN A 178 -13.95 -10.10 3.43
N ALA A 179 -13.80 -11.14 2.59
CA ALA A 179 -13.94 -12.53 3.01
C ALA A 179 -12.96 -12.93 4.14
N ASN A 180 -11.83 -12.22 4.24
CA ASN A 180 -10.83 -12.43 5.27
C ASN A 180 -10.86 -11.34 6.36
N HIS A 181 -11.88 -10.49 6.41
CA HIS A 181 -12.00 -9.37 7.35
C HIS A 181 -10.73 -8.50 7.40
N ALA A 182 -10.11 -8.25 6.25
CA ALA A 182 -8.87 -7.50 6.11
C ALA A 182 -9.08 -6.18 5.38
N MET A 183 -8.23 -5.20 5.67
CA MET A 183 -8.20 -3.94 4.93
C MET A 183 -7.60 -4.18 3.53
N ALA A 184 -8.05 -3.38 2.55
CA ALA A 184 -7.37 -3.26 1.25
C ALA A 184 -6.81 -1.84 1.05
N VAL A 185 -5.64 -1.72 0.45
CA VAL A 185 -5.03 -0.43 0.08
C VAL A 185 -5.32 -0.13 -1.39
N PRO A 186 -5.98 0.98 -1.73
CA PRO A 186 -6.49 1.27 -3.08
C PRO A 186 -5.44 1.88 -4.02
N ALA A 187 -4.21 1.33 -4.07
CA ALA A 187 -3.14 1.91 -4.87
C ALA A 187 -3.47 1.90 -6.38
N GLY A 188 -4.05 0.83 -6.91
CA GLY A 188 -4.44 0.74 -8.31
C GLY A 188 -5.48 1.77 -8.70
N LEU A 189 -6.41 2.10 -7.80
CA LEU A 189 -7.39 3.16 -8.02
C LEU A 189 -6.72 4.54 -8.05
N ALA A 190 -5.70 4.77 -7.20
CA ALA A 190 -4.96 6.03 -7.22
C ALA A 190 -4.12 6.19 -8.51
N PHE A 191 -3.55 5.11 -9.03
CA PHE A 191 -2.87 5.14 -10.33
C PHE A 191 -3.84 5.51 -11.45
N ALA A 192 -5.01 4.91 -11.51
CA ALA A 192 -6.03 5.23 -12.51
C ALA A 192 -6.52 6.69 -12.40
N GLU A 193 -6.67 7.22 -11.17
CA GLU A 193 -6.97 8.64 -10.97
C GLU A 193 -5.84 9.54 -11.44
N ALA A 194 -4.57 9.18 -11.19
CA ALA A 194 -3.43 9.97 -11.63
C ALA A 194 -3.28 9.98 -13.16
N GLU A 195 -3.47 8.85 -13.82
CA GLU A 195 -3.49 8.78 -15.30
C GLU A 195 -4.56 9.70 -15.92
N LYS A 196 -5.69 9.86 -15.23
CA LYS A 196 -6.79 10.70 -15.68
C LYS A 196 -6.55 12.19 -15.42
N PHE A 197 -6.06 12.55 -14.23
CA PHE A 197 -5.98 13.95 -13.79
C PHE A 197 -4.60 14.57 -13.89
N ALA A 198 -3.56 13.77 -14.01
CA ALA A 198 -2.17 14.19 -14.15
C ALA A 198 -1.40 13.32 -15.18
N PRO A 199 -1.89 13.18 -16.42
CA PRO A 199 -1.35 12.24 -17.42
C PRO A 199 0.09 12.56 -17.85
N THR A 200 0.60 13.72 -17.49
CA THR A 200 1.99 14.12 -17.77
C THR A 200 2.99 13.58 -16.74
N ILE A 201 2.51 13.03 -15.62
CA ILE A 201 3.35 12.40 -14.60
C ILE A 201 3.42 10.91 -14.92
N PRO A 202 4.57 10.39 -15.38
CA PRO A 202 4.70 8.96 -15.69
C PRO A 202 4.72 8.14 -14.39
N LEU A 203 3.78 7.23 -14.23
CA LEU A 203 3.72 6.36 -13.05
C LEU A 203 4.36 5.00 -13.25
N THR A 204 4.51 4.58 -14.51
CA THR A 204 5.15 3.32 -14.89
C THR A 204 6.28 3.57 -15.87
N ILE A 205 7.31 2.73 -15.84
CA ILE A 205 8.41 2.75 -16.80
C ILE A 205 7.94 2.23 -18.17
N GLU A 206 8.85 2.13 -19.14
CA GLU A 206 8.55 1.73 -20.52
C GLU A 206 7.83 0.38 -20.65
N ASP A 207 8.02 -0.52 -19.69
CA ASP A 207 7.36 -1.83 -19.67
C ASP A 207 5.86 -1.76 -19.32
N LYS A 208 5.37 -0.55 -18.93
CA LYS A 208 3.98 -0.26 -18.57
C LYS A 208 3.44 -1.02 -17.36
N ARG A 209 4.32 -1.52 -16.51
CA ARG A 209 4.02 -2.36 -15.33
C ARG A 209 4.70 -1.87 -14.07
N HIS A 210 6.04 -1.73 -14.13
CA HIS A 210 6.81 -1.38 -12.95
C HIS A 210 6.79 0.13 -12.69
N PRO A 211 6.78 0.53 -11.41
CA PRO A 211 6.60 1.95 -11.07
C PRO A 211 7.87 2.76 -11.32
N THR A 212 7.67 3.99 -11.76
CA THR A 212 8.66 5.06 -11.68
C THR A 212 8.89 5.49 -10.23
N PRO A 213 9.84 6.39 -9.92
CA PRO A 213 9.89 7.04 -8.61
C PRO A 213 8.58 7.72 -8.22
N GLU A 214 7.89 8.37 -9.17
CA GLU A 214 6.59 9.01 -8.99
C GLU A 214 5.50 7.97 -8.64
N GLY A 215 5.47 6.84 -9.33
CA GLY A 215 4.57 5.74 -9.04
C GLY A 215 4.82 5.15 -7.65
N SER A 216 6.10 4.95 -7.26
CA SER A 216 6.46 4.48 -5.92
C SER A 216 6.09 5.49 -4.83
N TYR A 217 6.22 6.78 -5.10
CA TYR A 217 5.78 7.85 -4.21
C TYR A 217 4.26 7.84 -4.02
N LEU A 218 3.49 7.77 -5.11
CA LEU A 218 2.03 7.67 -5.06
C LEU A 218 1.58 6.46 -4.24
N LEU A 219 2.15 5.29 -4.51
CA LEU A 219 1.89 4.06 -3.75
C LEU A 219 2.12 4.28 -2.24
N ALA A 220 3.27 4.87 -1.87
CA ALA A 220 3.59 5.14 -0.47
C ALA A 220 2.63 6.15 0.17
N ALA A 221 2.24 7.19 -0.56
CA ALA A 221 1.29 8.20 -0.10
C ALA A 221 -0.10 7.59 0.16
N VAL A 222 -0.57 6.70 -0.71
CA VAL A 222 -1.83 5.95 -0.51
C VAL A 222 -1.74 5.05 0.73
N ILE A 223 -0.61 4.38 0.94
CA ILE A 223 -0.40 3.55 2.13
C ILE A 223 -0.45 4.40 3.40
N LEU A 224 0.20 5.58 3.43
CA LEU A 224 0.15 6.47 4.59
C LEU A 224 -1.27 6.89 4.94
N GLU A 225 -2.03 7.35 3.96
CA GLU A 225 -3.41 7.79 4.17
C GLU A 225 -4.31 6.63 4.60
N SER A 226 -4.14 5.46 3.98
CA SER A 226 -4.97 4.28 4.23
C SER A 226 -4.68 3.64 5.58
N VAL A 227 -3.42 3.30 5.82
CA VAL A 227 -2.99 2.44 6.93
C VAL A 227 -2.72 3.24 8.20
N PHE A 228 -2.12 4.43 8.06
CA PHE A 228 -1.74 5.25 9.22
C PHE A 228 -2.75 6.37 9.53
N GLY A 229 -3.69 6.63 8.62
CA GLY A 229 -4.64 7.74 8.77
C GLY A 229 -3.97 9.13 8.71
N VAL A 230 -2.77 9.21 8.17
CA VAL A 230 -2.01 10.46 8.02
C VAL A 230 -2.58 11.24 6.83
N ASN A 231 -2.97 12.48 7.02
CA ASN A 231 -3.32 13.36 5.90
C ASN A 231 -2.05 13.69 5.10
N VAL A 232 -1.82 12.96 4.02
CA VAL A 232 -0.58 13.05 3.23
C VAL A 232 -0.34 14.44 2.63
N ARG A 233 -1.36 15.28 2.48
CA ARG A 233 -1.21 16.67 2.01
C ARG A 233 -0.41 17.56 2.97
N ARG A 234 -0.23 17.11 4.23
CA ARG A 234 0.56 17.81 5.26
C ARG A 234 1.99 17.27 5.39
N VAL A 235 2.33 16.26 4.61
CA VAL A 235 3.67 15.69 4.59
C VAL A 235 4.62 16.64 3.86
N SER A 236 5.78 16.92 4.47
CA SER A 236 6.79 17.83 3.93
C SER A 236 7.87 17.14 3.11
N GLU A 237 7.84 15.81 3.02
CA GLU A 237 8.85 15.00 2.33
C GLU A 237 8.42 14.72 0.88
N ASP A 238 9.23 15.10 -0.07
CA ASP A 238 8.96 14.94 -1.50
C ASP A 238 9.71 13.77 -2.14
N CYS A 239 10.59 13.10 -1.40
CA CYS A 239 11.37 11.92 -1.85
C CYS A 239 12.12 12.14 -3.18
N ASP A 240 12.78 13.28 -3.31
CA ASP A 240 13.57 13.70 -4.48
C ASP A 240 12.71 14.04 -5.74
N LEU A 241 11.37 14.07 -5.62
CA LEU A 241 10.49 14.61 -6.66
C LEU A 241 10.45 16.13 -6.61
N THR A 242 9.99 16.75 -7.71
CA THR A 242 9.69 18.19 -7.65
C THR A 242 8.54 18.45 -6.66
N PRO A 243 8.56 19.57 -5.93
CA PRO A 243 7.49 19.89 -4.97
C PRO A 243 6.10 19.92 -5.62
N GLU A 244 6.01 20.35 -6.88
CA GLU A 244 4.76 20.37 -7.65
C GLU A 244 4.26 18.95 -7.90
N THR A 245 5.11 18.05 -8.41
CA THR A 245 4.76 16.65 -8.65
C THR A 245 4.33 15.96 -7.36
N ALA A 246 5.10 16.12 -6.30
CA ALA A 246 4.79 15.53 -5.01
C ALA A 246 3.45 16.03 -4.44
N MET A 247 3.16 17.32 -4.57
CA MET A 247 1.88 17.91 -4.14
C MET A 247 0.69 17.32 -4.91
N ILE A 248 0.80 17.18 -6.23
CA ILE A 248 -0.25 16.60 -7.08
C ILE A 248 -0.51 15.14 -6.66
N LEU A 249 0.55 14.34 -6.50
CA LEU A 249 0.43 12.94 -6.13
C LEU A 249 -0.14 12.76 -4.72
N ARG A 250 0.22 13.62 -3.75
CA ARG A 250 -0.39 13.64 -2.42
C ARG A 250 -1.88 13.97 -2.45
N GLU A 251 -2.28 14.91 -3.28
CA GLU A 251 -3.70 15.27 -3.44
C GLU A 251 -4.51 14.10 -4.03
N ILE A 252 -3.96 13.41 -5.04
CA ILE A 252 -4.58 12.22 -5.63
C ILE A 252 -4.67 11.10 -4.60
N ALA A 253 -3.59 10.80 -3.88
CA ALA A 253 -3.57 9.78 -2.84
C ALA A 253 -4.63 10.06 -1.76
N HIS A 254 -4.69 11.31 -1.27
CA HIS A 254 -5.67 11.73 -0.28
C HIS A 254 -7.11 11.53 -0.79
N LYS A 255 -7.44 12.08 -1.95
CA LYS A 255 -8.79 11.98 -2.51
C LYS A 255 -9.20 10.53 -2.72
N THR A 256 -8.29 9.70 -3.26
CA THR A 256 -8.57 8.29 -3.50
C THR A 256 -8.84 7.55 -2.20
N ALA A 257 -7.97 7.68 -1.20
CA ALA A 257 -8.15 6.99 0.07
C ALA A 257 -9.41 7.45 0.82
N VAL A 258 -9.67 8.77 0.87
CA VAL A 258 -10.85 9.33 1.53
C VAL A 258 -12.13 8.78 0.90
N ARG A 259 -12.22 8.79 -0.43
CA ARG A 259 -13.38 8.28 -1.17
C ARG A 259 -13.54 6.78 -0.99
N PHE A 260 -12.44 6.03 -1.12
CA PHE A 260 -12.44 4.58 -1.01
C PHE A 260 -12.94 4.10 0.35
N PHE A 261 -12.59 4.80 1.43
CA PHE A 261 -13.02 4.44 2.79
C PHE A 261 -14.24 5.23 3.28
N ASP A 262 -14.87 6.02 2.43
CA ASP A 262 -15.98 6.92 2.82
C ASP A 262 -15.66 7.79 4.06
N ARG A 263 -14.43 8.33 4.10
CA ARG A 263 -13.96 9.18 5.18
C ARG A 263 -14.31 10.64 4.88
N PRO A 264 -14.63 11.47 5.91
CA PRO A 264 -14.87 12.89 5.69
C PRO A 264 -13.63 13.61 5.17
N LEU A 265 -13.79 14.45 4.14
CA LEU A 265 -12.71 15.27 3.59
C LEU A 265 -12.24 16.28 4.64
N GLN A 266 -11.00 16.15 5.10
CA GLN A 266 -10.38 17.12 6.00
C GLN A 266 -9.94 18.35 5.21
N SER A 267 -10.39 19.54 5.63
CA SER A 267 -9.88 20.78 5.04
C SER A 267 -8.37 20.93 5.32
N PRO A 268 -7.57 21.43 4.36
CA PRO A 268 -6.18 21.80 4.63
C PRO A 268 -6.19 22.90 5.71
N SER A 269 -5.50 22.67 6.84
CA SER A 269 -5.42 23.70 7.87
C SER A 269 -4.69 24.91 7.28
N ARG A 270 -5.34 26.07 7.29
CA ARG A 270 -4.65 27.34 7.05
C ARG A 270 -3.55 27.47 8.13
N LYS A 271 -2.29 27.54 7.71
CA LYS A 271 -1.24 28.01 8.60
C LYS A 271 -1.71 29.36 9.13
N GLY A 272 -1.91 29.45 10.44
CA GLY A 272 -2.29 30.69 11.07
C GLY A 272 -1.27 31.76 10.68
N SER A 273 -1.71 32.83 10.04
CA SER A 273 -0.95 34.04 9.91
C SER A 273 -0.72 34.54 11.34
N SER A 274 0.50 34.39 11.85
CA SER A 274 0.94 35.08 13.05
C SER A 274 0.86 36.57 12.77
N GLY A 275 -0.25 37.18 13.18
CA GLY A 275 -0.38 38.61 13.19
C GLY A 275 0.64 39.20 14.14
N THR A 276 1.69 39.76 13.59
CA THR A 276 2.56 40.69 14.29
C THR A 276 1.70 41.89 14.69
N LYS A 277 1.32 41.96 15.95
CA LYS A 277 0.83 43.21 16.51
C LYS A 277 2.06 44.07 16.86
N ALA A 278 2.11 45.20 16.20
CA ALA A 278 2.96 46.32 16.53
C ALA A 278 2.59 46.91 17.90
#